data_7a468ff848aa57711659181bd6f2f2fb
#
_entry.id   7a468ff848aa57711659181bd6f2f2fb
#
_cell.length_a   1.000
_cell.length_b   1.000
_cell.length_c   1.000
_cell.angle_alpha   90.00
_cell.angle_beta   90.00
_cell.angle_gamma   90.00
#
_symmetry.space_group_name_H-M   'P 1'
#
loop_
_entity.id
_entity.type
_entity.pdbx_description
1 polymer ?
#
loop_
_entity_poly.entity_id
_entity_poly.type
_entity_poly.pdbx_seq_one_letter_code
_entity_poly.pdbx_strand_id
1 'polypeptide(L)'
;RQMCIRDSVYTEGLNASFTHDTGIEKEEVETIVKRNYAGLSSCYGLARPQPWQHIKHFGFTPLYSSVGVLGAMGPFFAEAQVNEDVLPEQYPFTMAHEFAHLLGVGSEAEANYFAFLVCMQSDSDAMRYSGYFSLLPYVAVSARKLLSDDDRFQEWGKTVRPEIWQDYEVKQEYWSEKYSPLLGGMQDFAYNLFLKGNRVSEGKKNYGRVVELLIAASYNREKGEFEDWGREVSVALP
;
A
#
# COMPACT_ATOMS: atom_id res chain seq x y z
N ARG A 1 21.02 -16.08 -3.02
CA ARG A 1 21.89 -14.91 -2.75
C ARG A 1 21.26 -13.57 -3.14
N GLN A 2 20.60 -13.46 -4.29
CA GLN A 2 19.92 -12.22 -4.71
C GLN A 2 18.70 -11.86 -3.83
N MET A 3 18.05 -12.83 -3.23
CA MET A 3 16.84 -12.67 -2.41
C MET A 3 17.11 -12.11 -1.02
N CYS A 4 18.24 -12.48 -0.38
CA CYS A 4 18.64 -11.90 0.90
C CYS A 4 18.93 -10.40 0.82
N ILE A 5 19.39 -9.90 -0.32
CA ILE A 5 19.66 -8.46 -0.53
C ILE A 5 18.36 -7.67 -0.63
N ARG A 6 17.32 -8.22 -1.24
CA ARG A 6 16.00 -7.57 -1.40
C ARG A 6 15.24 -7.41 -0.10
N ASP A 7 15.25 -8.48 0.71
CA ASP A 7 14.58 -8.48 2.02
C ASP A 7 15.28 -7.49 2.96
N SER A 8 16.61 -7.30 2.81
CA SER A 8 17.37 -6.33 3.58
C SER A 8 17.05 -4.88 3.17
N VAL A 9 17.00 -4.55 1.89
CA VAL A 9 16.69 -3.19 1.41
C VAL A 9 15.30 -2.75 1.89
N TYR A 10 14.30 -3.62 1.77
CA TYR A 10 12.97 -3.29 2.26
C TYR A 10 12.94 -3.11 3.78
N THR A 11 13.53 -4.03 4.55
CA THR A 11 13.54 -3.96 6.01
C THR A 11 14.41 -2.81 6.52
N GLU A 12 15.50 -2.48 5.85
CA GLU A 12 16.31 -1.28 6.14
C GLU A 12 15.48 0.00 5.94
N GLY A 13 14.80 0.13 4.80
CA GLY A 13 13.92 1.26 4.52
C GLY A 13 12.74 1.36 5.50
N LEU A 14 12.10 0.24 5.81
CA LEU A 14 11.04 0.17 6.81
C LEU A 14 11.54 0.59 8.19
N ASN A 15 12.68 0.05 8.64
CA ASN A 15 13.27 0.39 9.93
C ASN A 15 13.71 1.85 10.01
N ALA A 16 14.25 2.40 8.92
CA ALA A 16 14.67 3.79 8.82
C ALA A 16 13.49 4.78 8.77
N SER A 17 12.35 4.37 8.20
CA SER A 17 11.14 5.19 8.13
C SER A 17 10.30 5.16 9.40
N PHE A 18 10.59 4.24 10.32
CA PHE A 18 9.82 4.10 11.55
C PHE A 18 9.77 5.41 12.32
N THR A 19 8.56 5.81 12.71
CA THR A 19 8.30 6.99 13.54
C THR A 19 7.16 6.71 14.50
N HIS A 20 7.27 7.24 15.72
CA HIS A 20 6.16 7.27 16.67
C HIS A 20 5.17 8.40 16.35
N ASP A 21 5.62 9.41 15.60
CA ASP A 21 4.77 10.51 15.14
C ASP A 21 4.22 10.15 13.75
N THR A 22 3.08 9.46 13.76
CA THR A 22 2.32 9.13 12.55
C THR A 22 1.20 10.14 12.27
N GLY A 23 1.05 11.15 13.15
CA GLY A 23 0.04 12.19 13.07
C GLY A 23 0.38 13.20 11.98
N ILE A 24 -0.19 12.99 10.78
CA ILE A 24 -0.17 13.96 9.68
C ILE A 24 -1.62 14.36 9.36
N GLU A 25 -1.87 15.65 9.18
CA GLU A 25 -3.21 16.15 8.86
C GLU A 25 -3.70 15.62 7.52
N LYS A 26 -4.97 15.22 7.45
CA LYS A 26 -5.56 14.58 6.25
C LYS A 26 -5.46 15.44 5.00
N GLU A 27 -5.62 16.75 5.14
CA GLU A 27 -5.51 17.75 4.08
C GLU A 27 -4.06 17.86 3.58
N GLU A 28 -3.10 17.70 4.45
CA GLU A 28 -1.68 17.68 4.11
C GLU A 28 -1.34 16.40 3.35
N VAL A 29 -1.83 15.24 3.79
CA VAL A 29 -1.69 13.97 3.07
C VAL A 29 -2.22 14.10 1.64
N GLU A 30 -3.43 14.63 1.45
CA GLU A 30 -4.01 14.80 0.11
C GLU A 30 -3.15 15.71 -0.77
N THR A 31 -2.63 16.79 -0.20
CA THR A 31 -1.76 17.74 -0.91
C THR A 31 -0.47 17.07 -1.37
N ILE A 32 0.18 16.30 -0.49
CA ILE A 32 1.40 15.54 -0.81
C ILE A 32 1.11 14.49 -1.88
N VAL A 33 0.03 13.72 -1.72
CA VAL A 33 -0.38 12.68 -2.67
C VAL A 33 -0.59 13.26 -4.07
N LYS A 34 -1.34 14.35 -4.21
CA LYS A 34 -1.56 15.02 -5.48
C LYS A 34 -0.27 15.53 -6.11
N ARG A 35 0.60 16.16 -5.32
CA ARG A 35 1.88 16.69 -5.79
C ARG A 35 2.77 15.55 -6.32
N ASN A 36 2.89 14.46 -5.57
CA ASN A 36 3.75 13.35 -5.93
C ASN A 36 3.21 12.58 -7.15
N TYR A 37 1.88 12.38 -7.25
CA TYR A 37 1.28 11.83 -8.48
C TYR A 37 1.48 12.73 -9.69
N ALA A 38 1.44 14.05 -9.54
CA ALA A 38 1.70 14.96 -10.66
C ALA A 38 3.13 14.76 -11.22
N GLY A 39 4.10 14.43 -10.37
CA GLY A 39 5.45 14.06 -10.78
C GLY A 39 5.50 12.72 -11.52
N LEU A 40 4.77 11.71 -11.03
CA LEU A 40 4.75 10.36 -11.62
C LEU A 40 3.95 10.29 -12.93
N SER A 41 2.94 11.14 -13.13
CA SER A 41 2.00 11.05 -14.26
C SER A 41 2.70 11.06 -15.61
N SER A 42 3.73 11.89 -15.79
CA SER A 42 4.48 11.98 -17.05
C SER A 42 5.33 10.74 -17.33
N CYS A 43 5.79 10.07 -16.30
CA CYS A 43 6.69 8.92 -16.42
C CYS A 43 5.95 7.61 -16.69
N TYR A 44 4.76 7.47 -16.08
CA TYR A 44 4.00 6.23 -16.10
C TYR A 44 2.73 6.28 -16.95
N GLY A 45 2.47 7.39 -17.63
CA GLY A 45 1.25 7.55 -18.45
C GLY A 45 -0.04 7.62 -17.64
N LEU A 46 0.04 7.95 -16.35
CA LEU A 46 -1.14 8.15 -15.50
C LEU A 46 -1.84 9.47 -15.83
N ALA A 47 -3.14 9.53 -15.58
CA ALA A 47 -3.85 10.80 -15.62
C ALA A 47 -3.24 11.79 -14.60
N ARG A 48 -3.19 13.06 -14.95
CA ARG A 48 -2.66 14.08 -14.04
C ARG A 48 -3.72 14.47 -13.00
N PRO A 49 -3.36 14.52 -11.71
CA PRO A 49 -4.27 14.99 -10.67
C PRO A 49 -4.87 16.35 -10.99
N GLN A 50 -6.18 16.48 -10.81
CA GLN A 50 -6.89 17.73 -11.01
C GLN A 50 -7.17 18.41 -9.67
N PRO A 51 -7.21 19.75 -9.60
CA PRO A 51 -7.46 20.48 -8.35
C PRO A 51 -8.78 20.10 -7.67
N TRP A 52 -9.80 19.76 -8.46
CA TRP A 52 -11.15 19.41 -7.99
C TRP A 52 -11.32 17.96 -7.59
N GLN A 53 -10.35 17.09 -7.86
CA GLN A 53 -10.38 15.70 -7.40
C GLN A 53 -10.03 15.65 -5.92
N HIS A 54 -10.93 15.10 -5.11
CA HIS A 54 -10.77 14.91 -3.68
C HIS A 54 -11.20 13.50 -3.29
N ILE A 55 -10.55 12.93 -2.29
CA ILE A 55 -11.01 11.72 -1.65
C ILE A 55 -12.06 12.09 -0.59
N LYS A 56 -13.21 11.44 -0.65
CA LYS A 56 -14.29 11.63 0.32
C LYS A 56 -14.15 10.61 1.48
N HIS A 57 -14.88 10.84 2.54
CA HIS A 57 -15.05 9.86 3.60
C HIS A 57 -16.36 9.10 3.42
N PHE A 58 -16.40 7.84 3.87
CA PHE A 58 -17.63 7.06 3.86
C PHE A 58 -18.70 7.69 4.73
N GLY A 59 -19.93 7.78 4.21
CA GLY A 59 -21.07 8.33 4.96
C GLY A 59 -21.53 7.41 6.11
N PHE A 60 -21.16 6.13 6.09
CA PHE A 60 -21.49 5.16 7.16
C PHE A 60 -20.29 4.26 7.45
N THR A 61 -19.27 4.86 8.06
CA THR A 61 -18.00 4.24 8.43
C THR A 61 -18.14 2.88 9.16
N PRO A 62 -19.02 2.68 10.17
CA PRO A 62 -19.09 1.42 10.89
C PRO A 62 -19.41 0.19 10.01
N LEU A 63 -20.22 0.38 8.96
CA LEU A 63 -20.53 -0.72 8.04
C LEU A 63 -19.27 -1.13 7.24
N TYR A 64 -18.55 -0.17 6.70
CA TYR A 64 -17.33 -0.44 5.94
C TYR A 64 -16.23 -1.04 6.81
N SER A 65 -16.08 -0.56 8.04
CA SER A 65 -15.15 -1.12 9.02
C SER A 65 -15.50 -2.56 9.40
N SER A 66 -16.79 -2.87 9.54
CA SER A 66 -17.23 -4.22 9.88
C SER A 66 -16.99 -5.27 8.79
N VAL A 67 -16.70 -4.85 7.59
CA VAL A 67 -16.32 -5.73 6.46
C VAL A 67 -14.85 -5.57 6.04
N GLY A 68 -14.07 -4.77 6.78
CA GLY A 68 -12.64 -4.59 6.55
C GLY A 68 -12.29 -3.75 5.32
N VAL A 69 -13.19 -2.85 4.89
CA VAL A 69 -12.96 -1.95 3.75
C VAL A 69 -12.32 -0.66 4.22
N LEU A 70 -11.07 -0.43 3.81
CA LEU A 70 -10.29 0.77 4.14
C LEU A 70 -10.59 1.94 3.21
N GLY A 71 -10.82 1.64 1.93
CA GLY A 71 -11.17 2.60 0.91
C GLY A 71 -11.92 1.91 -0.22
N ALA A 72 -12.57 2.66 -1.06
CA ALA A 72 -13.23 2.14 -2.25
C ALA A 72 -13.49 3.24 -3.29
N MET A 73 -13.46 2.83 -4.56
CA MET A 73 -13.91 3.68 -5.66
C MET A 73 -15.37 3.39 -5.98
N GLY A 74 -16.20 4.43 -5.96
CA GLY A 74 -17.61 4.34 -6.33
C GLY A 74 -17.78 4.00 -7.81
N PRO A 75 -18.65 3.03 -8.15
CA PRO A 75 -18.73 2.50 -9.51
C PRO A 75 -19.36 3.45 -10.53
N PHE A 76 -20.11 4.47 -10.09
CA PHE A 76 -20.91 5.29 -10.98
C PHE A 76 -20.36 6.70 -11.25
N PHE A 77 -19.64 7.30 -10.30
CA PHE A 77 -19.24 8.69 -10.35
C PHE A 77 -17.73 8.92 -10.30
N ALA A 78 -16.93 7.83 -10.37
CA ALA A 78 -15.49 7.90 -10.20
C ALA A 78 -15.09 8.67 -8.92
N GLU A 79 -15.83 8.46 -7.83
CA GLU A 79 -15.55 9.03 -6.53
C GLU A 79 -14.80 8.02 -5.68
N ALA A 80 -13.62 8.37 -5.22
CA ALA A 80 -12.89 7.57 -4.27
C ALA A 80 -13.23 8.02 -2.84
N GLN A 81 -13.31 7.05 -1.94
CA GLN A 81 -13.68 7.26 -0.54
C GLN A 81 -12.72 6.49 0.36
N VAL A 82 -12.39 7.06 1.51
CA VAL A 82 -11.56 6.42 2.54
C VAL A 82 -12.38 6.31 3.83
N ASN A 83 -12.16 5.22 4.54
CA ASN A 83 -12.78 4.95 5.81
C ASN A 83 -12.19 5.86 6.90
N GLU A 84 -13.03 6.48 7.72
CA GLU A 84 -12.57 7.35 8.81
C GLU A 84 -11.89 6.60 9.95
N ASP A 85 -12.16 5.31 10.08
CA ASP A 85 -11.56 4.43 11.07
C ASP A 85 -10.14 3.96 10.69
N VAL A 86 -9.64 4.34 9.52
CA VAL A 86 -8.26 3.99 9.10
C VAL A 86 -7.27 4.60 10.08
N LEU A 87 -6.38 3.76 10.60
CA LEU A 87 -5.36 4.17 11.56
C LEU A 87 -4.37 5.19 10.95
N PRO A 88 -3.81 6.09 11.75
CA PRO A 88 -2.89 7.14 11.26
C PRO A 88 -1.76 6.60 10.39
N GLU A 89 -1.14 5.49 10.79
CA GLU A 89 -0.05 4.83 10.04
C GLU A 89 -0.51 4.16 8.75
N GLN A 90 -1.82 3.93 8.57
CA GLN A 90 -2.38 3.36 7.34
C GLN A 90 -2.93 4.43 6.38
N TYR A 91 -3.37 5.58 6.94
CA TYR A 91 -4.14 6.58 6.21
C TYR A 91 -3.41 7.13 4.97
N PRO A 92 -2.13 7.55 5.05
CA PRO A 92 -1.41 8.07 3.89
C PRO A 92 -1.34 7.10 2.71
N PHE A 93 -1.01 5.85 2.98
CA PHE A 93 -0.95 4.82 1.93
C PHE A 93 -2.34 4.53 1.36
N THR A 94 -3.37 4.41 2.20
CA THR A 94 -4.75 4.17 1.75
C THR A 94 -5.24 5.31 0.87
N MET A 95 -4.99 6.57 1.27
CA MET A 95 -5.31 7.74 0.48
C MET A 95 -4.61 7.70 -0.89
N ALA A 96 -3.31 7.39 -0.93
CA ALA A 96 -2.56 7.30 -2.17
C ALA A 96 -3.06 6.15 -3.06
N HIS A 97 -3.46 5.02 -2.49
CA HIS A 97 -4.03 3.88 -3.19
C HIS A 97 -5.36 4.23 -3.88
N GLU A 98 -6.29 4.82 -3.15
CA GLU A 98 -7.58 5.24 -3.72
C GLU A 98 -7.39 6.33 -4.78
N PHE A 99 -6.40 7.19 -4.58
CA PHE A 99 -6.08 8.21 -5.57
C PHE A 99 -5.52 7.60 -6.87
N ALA A 100 -4.77 6.48 -6.81
CA ALA A 100 -4.34 5.76 -8.01
C ALA A 100 -5.55 5.33 -8.86
N HIS A 101 -6.59 4.82 -8.22
CA HIS A 101 -7.82 4.45 -8.92
C HIS A 101 -8.50 5.66 -9.58
N LEU A 102 -8.52 6.84 -8.93
CA LEU A 102 -9.01 8.08 -9.55
C LEU A 102 -8.21 8.49 -10.79
N LEU A 103 -6.93 8.13 -10.85
CA LEU A 103 -6.05 8.40 -11.98
C LEU A 103 -6.11 7.32 -13.08
N GLY A 104 -7.01 6.34 -12.95
CA GLY A 104 -7.28 5.33 -13.96
C GLY A 104 -6.54 4.00 -13.75
N VAL A 105 -5.88 3.79 -12.61
CA VAL A 105 -5.25 2.52 -12.28
C VAL A 105 -6.32 1.51 -11.87
N GLY A 106 -6.54 0.46 -12.67
CA GLY A 106 -7.57 -0.54 -12.42
C GLY A 106 -7.08 -1.78 -11.66
N SER A 107 -5.78 -1.98 -11.55
CA SER A 107 -5.17 -3.14 -10.88
C SER A 107 -4.81 -2.80 -9.44
N GLU A 108 -5.28 -3.61 -8.48
CA GLU A 108 -4.96 -3.47 -7.06
C GLU A 108 -3.45 -3.52 -6.78
N ALA A 109 -2.73 -4.41 -7.49
CA ALA A 109 -1.28 -4.52 -7.32
C ALA A 109 -0.54 -3.28 -7.83
N GLU A 110 -1.03 -2.69 -8.93
CA GLU A 110 -0.47 -1.44 -9.47
C GLU A 110 -0.87 -0.24 -8.60
N ALA A 111 -2.10 -0.20 -8.08
CA ALA A 111 -2.53 0.84 -7.14
C ALA A 111 -1.67 0.82 -5.86
N ASN A 112 -1.41 -0.36 -5.30
CA ASN A 112 -0.48 -0.53 -4.17
C ASN A 112 0.95 -0.10 -4.52
N TYR A 113 1.43 -0.43 -5.72
CA TYR A 113 2.76 -0.04 -6.19
C TYR A 113 2.88 1.49 -6.31
N PHE A 114 1.92 2.15 -6.97
CA PHE A 114 1.93 3.60 -7.10
C PHE A 114 1.75 4.32 -5.77
N ALA A 115 0.89 3.80 -4.88
CA ALA A 115 0.75 4.32 -3.53
C ALA A 115 2.08 4.29 -2.76
N PHE A 116 2.82 3.18 -2.87
CA PHE A 116 4.15 3.07 -2.27
C PHE A 116 5.11 4.11 -2.85
N LEU A 117 5.20 4.25 -4.17
CA LEU A 117 6.08 5.25 -4.80
C LEU A 117 5.74 6.68 -4.34
N VAL A 118 4.45 7.01 -4.25
CA VAL A 118 3.98 8.32 -3.76
C VAL A 118 4.41 8.56 -2.32
N CYS A 119 4.30 7.55 -1.47
CA CYS A 119 4.75 7.63 -0.08
C CYS A 119 6.27 7.82 0.01
N MET A 120 7.05 7.11 -0.80
CA MET A 120 8.52 7.19 -0.81
C MET A 120 9.05 8.53 -1.31
N GLN A 121 8.33 9.22 -2.19
CA GLN A 121 8.69 10.55 -2.68
C GLN A 121 8.41 11.69 -1.69
N SER A 122 7.89 11.37 -0.52
CA SER A 122 7.58 12.36 0.52
C SER A 122 8.78 12.60 1.44
N ASP A 123 8.94 13.85 1.86
CA ASP A 123 9.89 14.21 2.93
C ASP A 123 9.35 13.89 4.33
N SER A 124 8.04 13.58 4.46
CA SER A 124 7.41 13.19 5.73
C SER A 124 7.74 11.75 6.09
N ASP A 125 8.28 11.54 7.31
CA ASP A 125 8.51 10.20 7.86
C ASP A 125 7.21 9.42 8.02
N ALA A 126 6.11 10.07 8.42
CA ALA A 126 4.79 9.45 8.54
C ALA A 126 4.29 8.89 7.20
N MET A 127 4.49 9.62 6.10
CA MET A 127 4.16 9.15 4.75
C MET A 127 5.00 7.93 4.37
N ARG A 128 6.34 8.00 4.55
CA ARG A 128 7.24 6.89 4.21
C ARG A 128 6.96 5.65 5.06
N TYR A 129 6.78 5.84 6.37
CA TYR A 129 6.42 4.73 7.25
C TYR A 129 5.11 4.06 6.83
N SER A 130 4.08 4.85 6.54
CA SER A 130 2.80 4.34 6.03
C SER A 130 2.96 3.47 4.79
N GLY A 131 3.80 3.89 3.84
CA GLY A 131 4.09 3.13 2.63
C GLY A 131 4.71 1.77 2.92
N TYR A 132 5.77 1.73 3.71
CA TYR A 132 6.41 0.47 4.10
C TYR A 132 5.50 -0.39 4.97
N PHE A 133 4.89 0.19 5.99
CA PHE A 133 4.03 -0.53 6.94
C PHE A 133 2.83 -1.21 6.26
N SER A 134 2.23 -0.55 5.28
CA SER A 134 1.09 -1.10 4.53
C SER A 134 1.48 -2.26 3.62
N LEU A 135 2.71 -2.30 3.12
CA LEU A 135 3.20 -3.40 2.29
C LEU A 135 3.86 -4.54 3.07
N LEU A 136 4.12 -4.37 4.38
CA LEU A 136 4.74 -5.40 5.22
C LEU A 136 4.04 -6.77 5.12
N PRO A 137 2.70 -6.89 5.13
CA PRO A 137 2.04 -8.18 4.99
C PRO A 137 2.35 -8.88 3.66
N TYR A 138 2.43 -8.12 2.57
CA TYR A 138 2.74 -8.67 1.23
C TYR A 138 4.18 -9.19 1.16
N VAL A 139 5.10 -8.42 1.74
CA VAL A 139 6.53 -8.80 1.82
C VAL A 139 6.70 -10.02 2.72
N ALA A 140 6.05 -10.05 3.89
CA ALA A 140 6.10 -11.18 4.82
C ALA A 140 5.56 -12.48 4.18
N VAL A 141 4.43 -12.42 3.46
CA VAL A 141 3.88 -13.58 2.74
C VAL A 141 4.85 -14.04 1.64
N SER A 142 5.49 -13.12 0.94
CA SER A 142 6.47 -13.45 -0.10
C SER A 142 7.73 -14.03 0.50
N ALA A 143 8.26 -13.44 1.58
CA ALA A 143 9.40 -13.96 2.33
C ALA A 143 9.11 -15.38 2.85
N ARG A 144 7.93 -15.62 3.43
CA ARG A 144 7.52 -16.94 3.92
C ARG A 144 7.51 -18.02 2.82
N LYS A 145 7.07 -17.67 1.61
CA LYS A 145 7.07 -18.59 0.47
C LYS A 145 8.47 -18.91 -0.02
N LEU A 146 9.37 -17.95 0.06
CA LEU A 146 10.72 -18.04 -0.49
C LEU A 146 11.71 -18.63 0.52
N LEU A 147 11.53 -18.31 1.79
CA LEU A 147 12.27 -18.86 2.92
C LEU A 147 11.48 -20.06 3.46
N SER A 148 11.48 -21.19 2.74
CA SER A 148 10.70 -22.39 3.09
C SER A 148 11.08 -23.02 4.44
N ASP A 149 12.20 -22.58 5.02
CA ASP A 149 12.72 -22.94 6.32
C ASP A 149 12.20 -21.97 7.39
N ASP A 150 11.61 -22.49 8.45
CA ASP A 150 11.03 -21.72 9.55
C ASP A 150 12.09 -20.87 10.27
N ASP A 151 13.29 -21.41 10.47
CA ASP A 151 14.36 -20.69 11.17
C ASP A 151 14.81 -19.46 10.35
N ARG A 152 14.94 -19.62 9.03
CA ARG A 152 15.32 -18.51 8.15
C ARG A 152 14.25 -17.43 8.06
N PHE A 153 12.98 -17.80 8.09
CA PHE A 153 11.88 -16.84 8.13
C PHE A 153 11.84 -16.09 9.45
N GLN A 154 12.07 -16.77 10.57
CA GLN A 154 12.19 -16.13 11.88
C GLN A 154 13.40 -15.19 11.96
N GLU A 155 14.55 -15.59 11.39
CA GLU A 155 15.72 -14.72 11.29
C GLU A 155 15.40 -13.43 10.49
N TRP A 156 14.70 -13.56 9.37
CA TRP A 156 14.23 -12.41 8.64
C TRP A 156 13.31 -11.53 9.49
N GLY A 157 12.35 -12.12 10.19
CA GLY A 157 11.45 -11.38 11.09
C GLY A 157 12.18 -10.58 12.17
N LYS A 158 13.33 -11.07 12.66
CA LYS A 158 14.17 -10.35 13.62
C LYS A 158 14.91 -9.15 13.04
N THR A 159 15.00 -9.03 11.71
CA THR A 159 15.60 -7.85 11.06
C THR A 159 14.67 -6.63 11.07
N VAL A 160 13.37 -6.85 11.24
CA VAL A 160 12.37 -5.80 11.43
C VAL A 160 12.34 -5.38 12.91
N ARG A 161 12.30 -4.08 13.17
CA ARG A 161 12.25 -3.53 14.53
C ARG A 161 11.06 -4.09 15.32
N PRO A 162 11.25 -4.43 16.61
CA PRO A 162 10.17 -4.95 17.45
C PRO A 162 8.96 -4.02 17.55
N GLU A 163 9.19 -2.70 17.54
CA GLU A 163 8.12 -1.69 17.61
C GLU A 163 7.19 -1.76 16.40
N ILE A 164 7.73 -2.06 15.21
CA ILE A 164 6.91 -2.22 14.00
C ILE A 164 6.02 -3.45 14.09
N TRP A 165 6.50 -4.54 14.69
CA TRP A 165 5.67 -5.70 14.96
C TRP A 165 4.57 -5.41 15.99
N GLN A 166 4.87 -4.59 17.01
CA GLN A 166 3.87 -4.13 17.96
C GLN A 166 2.77 -3.29 17.28
N ASP A 167 3.16 -2.33 16.43
CA ASP A 167 2.19 -1.57 15.63
C ASP A 167 1.35 -2.50 14.74
N TYR A 168 1.96 -3.53 14.17
CA TYR A 168 1.25 -4.50 13.35
C TYR A 168 0.25 -5.33 14.16
N GLU A 169 0.61 -5.76 15.36
CA GLU A 169 -0.29 -6.47 16.28
C GLU A 169 -1.46 -5.58 16.72
N VAL A 170 -1.19 -4.34 17.13
CA VAL A 170 -2.22 -3.34 17.47
C VAL A 170 -3.18 -3.11 16.31
N LYS A 171 -2.66 -2.97 15.07
CA LYS A 171 -3.48 -2.86 13.88
C LYS A 171 -4.38 -4.09 13.68
N GLN A 172 -3.84 -5.29 13.83
CA GLN A 172 -4.62 -6.53 13.68
C GLN A 172 -5.73 -6.64 14.73
N GLU A 173 -5.43 -6.33 15.98
CA GLU A 173 -6.41 -6.34 17.07
C GLU A 173 -7.52 -5.32 16.80
N TYR A 174 -7.15 -4.07 16.48
CA TYR A 174 -8.11 -2.99 16.16
C TYR A 174 -9.09 -3.38 15.05
N TRP A 175 -8.60 -3.94 13.94
CA TRP A 175 -9.47 -4.34 12.84
C TRP A 175 -10.26 -5.62 13.16
N SER A 176 -9.70 -6.54 13.95
CA SER A 176 -10.41 -7.75 14.37
C SER A 176 -11.62 -7.45 15.25
N GLU A 177 -11.52 -6.44 16.13
CA GLU A 177 -12.62 -5.99 16.98
C GLU A 177 -13.77 -5.37 16.17
N LYS A 178 -13.45 -4.68 15.07
CA LYS A 178 -14.45 -4.06 14.19
C LYS A 178 -15.08 -5.05 13.20
N TYR A 179 -14.37 -6.11 12.83
CA TYR A 179 -14.80 -7.04 11.80
C TYR A 179 -15.98 -7.91 12.23
N SER A 180 -17.01 -7.96 11.38
CA SER A 180 -18.16 -8.86 11.54
C SER A 180 -18.06 -10.02 10.55
N PRO A 181 -17.85 -11.27 11.00
CA PRO A 181 -17.76 -12.42 10.10
C PRO A 181 -19.02 -12.63 9.24
N LEU A 182 -20.20 -12.28 9.81
CA LEU A 182 -21.47 -12.40 9.08
C LEU A 182 -21.54 -11.41 7.90
N LEU A 183 -21.23 -10.15 8.16
CA LEU A 183 -21.27 -9.10 7.13
C LEU A 183 -20.13 -9.26 6.12
N GLY A 184 -18.94 -9.62 6.58
CA GLY A 184 -17.80 -9.91 5.71
C GLY A 184 -18.05 -11.06 4.75
N GLY A 185 -18.71 -12.13 5.20
CA GLY A 185 -19.10 -13.23 4.34
C GLY A 185 -20.13 -12.84 3.26
N MET A 186 -21.07 -11.96 3.58
CA MET A 186 -22.01 -11.40 2.61
C MET A 186 -21.32 -10.50 1.58
N GLN A 187 -20.41 -9.66 2.02
CA GLN A 187 -19.61 -8.80 1.14
C GLN A 187 -18.73 -9.64 0.20
N ASP A 188 -18.01 -10.64 0.72
CA ASP A 188 -17.20 -11.56 -0.09
C ASP A 188 -18.03 -12.26 -1.16
N PHE A 189 -19.25 -12.68 -0.84
CA PHE A 189 -20.17 -13.29 -1.80
C PHE A 189 -20.57 -12.30 -2.91
N ALA A 190 -21.00 -11.09 -2.53
CA ALA A 190 -21.39 -10.06 -3.48
C ALA A 190 -20.21 -9.61 -4.38
N TYR A 191 -19.03 -9.45 -3.80
CA TYR A 191 -17.81 -9.08 -4.53
C TYR A 191 -17.38 -10.18 -5.52
N ASN A 192 -17.41 -11.44 -5.10
CA ASN A 192 -17.11 -12.57 -6.00
C ASN A 192 -18.11 -12.68 -7.15
N LEU A 193 -19.39 -12.37 -6.89
CA LEU A 193 -20.41 -12.35 -7.95
C LEU A 193 -20.15 -11.22 -8.96
N PHE A 194 -19.77 -10.03 -8.46
CA PHE A 194 -19.38 -8.89 -9.28
C PHE A 194 -18.16 -9.19 -10.15
N LEU A 195 -17.08 -9.76 -9.58
CA LEU A 195 -15.88 -10.14 -10.31
C LEU A 195 -16.17 -11.17 -11.42
N LYS A 196 -16.98 -12.20 -11.12
CA LYS A 196 -17.38 -13.19 -12.10
C LYS A 196 -18.20 -12.58 -13.25
N GLY A 197 -19.11 -11.66 -12.93
CA GLY A 197 -19.91 -10.93 -13.92
C GLY A 197 -19.07 -10.07 -14.87
N ASN A 198 -17.99 -9.49 -14.38
CA ASN A 198 -17.10 -8.62 -15.15
C ASN A 198 -15.89 -9.34 -15.76
N ARG A 199 -15.81 -10.68 -15.68
CA ARG A 199 -14.69 -11.51 -16.19
C ARG A 199 -13.33 -11.11 -15.64
N VAL A 200 -13.25 -10.55 -14.43
CA VAL A 200 -12.01 -10.24 -13.74
C VAL A 200 -11.48 -11.52 -13.11
N SER A 201 -10.42 -12.10 -13.69
CA SER A 201 -9.80 -13.35 -13.21
C SER A 201 -8.89 -13.15 -11.99
N GLU A 202 -8.61 -11.92 -11.62
CA GLU A 202 -7.67 -11.53 -10.56
C GLU A 202 -8.40 -11.38 -9.22
N GLY A 203 -8.85 -12.49 -8.64
CA GLY A 203 -9.27 -12.53 -7.23
C GLY A 203 -8.06 -12.49 -6.29
N LYS A 204 -8.31 -12.68 -4.99
CA LYS A 204 -7.35 -12.67 -3.83
C LYS A 204 -5.97 -13.35 -4.02
N LYS A 205 -5.60 -13.79 -5.23
CA LYS A 205 -4.35 -14.51 -5.55
C LYS A 205 -3.14 -13.61 -5.82
N ASN A 206 -3.30 -12.27 -5.82
CA ASN A 206 -2.28 -11.38 -6.37
C ASN A 206 -1.34 -10.74 -5.34
N TYR A 207 -1.21 -11.34 -4.13
CA TYR A 207 -0.29 -10.84 -3.10
C TYR A 207 1.17 -10.74 -3.54
N GLY A 208 1.59 -11.60 -4.47
CA GLY A 208 2.98 -11.59 -4.97
C GLY A 208 3.28 -10.47 -5.96
N ARG A 209 2.27 -10.02 -6.72
CA ARG A 209 2.50 -9.11 -7.86
C ARG A 209 3.02 -7.72 -7.44
N VAL A 210 2.51 -7.14 -6.36
CA VAL A 210 3.05 -5.87 -5.86
C VAL A 210 4.51 -6.00 -5.46
N VAL A 211 4.89 -7.10 -4.82
CA VAL A 211 6.29 -7.37 -4.44
C VAL A 211 7.16 -7.55 -5.69
N GLU A 212 6.66 -8.22 -6.72
CA GLU A 212 7.35 -8.36 -8.02
C GLU A 212 7.55 -7.01 -8.71
N LEU A 213 6.55 -6.12 -8.68
CA LEU A 213 6.66 -4.75 -9.22
C LEU A 213 7.71 -3.94 -8.46
N LEU A 214 7.71 -4.01 -7.14
CA LEU A 214 8.71 -3.34 -6.30
C LEU A 214 10.12 -3.82 -6.61
N ILE A 215 10.29 -5.12 -6.76
CA ILE A 215 11.54 -5.75 -7.11
C ILE A 215 12.02 -5.30 -8.49
N ALA A 216 11.12 -5.29 -9.47
CA ALA A 216 11.46 -4.89 -10.84
C ALA A 216 11.88 -3.41 -10.91
N ALA A 217 11.21 -2.55 -10.11
CA ALA A 217 11.49 -1.13 -10.06
C ALA A 217 12.79 -0.78 -9.32
N SER A 218 13.15 -1.55 -8.30
CA SER A 218 14.37 -1.30 -7.51
C SER A 218 15.64 -1.89 -8.16
N TYR A 219 15.49 -2.72 -9.20
CA TYR A 219 16.63 -3.36 -9.82
C TYR A 219 17.24 -2.48 -10.91
N ASN A 220 18.42 -1.95 -10.64
CA ASN A 220 19.23 -1.26 -11.65
C ASN A 220 19.95 -2.28 -12.54
N ARG A 221 19.51 -2.39 -13.79
CA ARG A 221 20.08 -3.36 -14.77
C ARG A 221 21.51 -3.05 -15.18
N GLU A 222 21.90 -1.78 -15.18
CA GLU A 222 23.22 -1.36 -15.59
C GLU A 222 24.26 -1.68 -14.53
N LYS A 223 23.91 -1.52 -13.26
CA LYS A 223 24.80 -1.82 -12.13
C LYS A 223 24.72 -3.26 -11.65
N GLY A 224 23.62 -3.97 -12.00
CA GLY A 224 23.35 -5.32 -11.49
C GLY A 224 23.01 -5.35 -9.99
N GLU A 225 22.60 -4.22 -9.43
CA GLU A 225 22.36 -4.00 -8.01
C GLU A 225 20.94 -3.49 -7.77
N PHE A 226 20.43 -3.64 -6.53
CA PHE A 226 19.19 -3.03 -6.09
C PHE A 226 19.50 -1.66 -5.50
N GLU A 227 18.77 -0.64 -5.97
CA GLU A 227 18.85 0.72 -5.44
C GLU A 227 17.81 0.92 -4.34
N ASP A 228 18.16 1.73 -3.35
CA ASP A 228 17.24 2.17 -2.32
C ASP A 228 16.14 3.04 -2.94
N TRP A 229 14.89 2.84 -2.53
CA TRP A 229 13.76 3.69 -2.93
C TRP A 229 13.77 5.06 -2.26
N GLY A 230 14.76 5.31 -1.39
CA GLY A 230 14.97 6.59 -0.75
C GLY A 230 15.62 7.61 -1.67
N ARG A 231 14.92 8.70 -1.96
CA ARG A 231 15.38 10.01 -2.46
C ARG A 231 15.87 10.17 -3.89
N GLU A 232 16.22 9.13 -4.63
CA GLU A 232 16.68 9.25 -6.02
C GLU A 232 15.83 8.46 -7.04
N VAL A 233 14.49 8.50 -6.91
CA VAL A 233 13.65 8.38 -8.10
C VAL A 233 13.57 9.78 -8.75
N SER A 234 14.71 10.40 -8.88
CA SER A 234 14.98 11.45 -9.85
C SER A 234 15.02 10.75 -11.19
N VAL A 235 13.85 10.65 -11.79
CA VAL A 235 13.59 10.54 -13.21
C VAL A 235 14.85 10.46 -14.08
N ALA A 236 15.43 9.27 -14.17
CA ALA A 236 16.20 8.86 -15.31
C ALA A 236 15.39 7.76 -16.00
N LEU A 237 14.37 8.20 -16.74
CA LEU A 237 13.70 7.37 -17.73
C LEU A 237 14.17 7.84 -19.12
N PRO A 238 14.36 6.89 -20.05
CA PRO A 238 14.89 7.14 -21.38
C PRO A 238 14.01 8.06 -22.21
#